data_8a13b06f268e7f910850558d66da50e9
#
_entry.id   8a13b06f268e7f910850558d66da50e9
#
_cell.length_a   1.000
_cell.length_b   1.000
_cell.length_c   1.000
_cell.angle_alpha   90.00
_cell.angle_beta   90.00
_cell.angle_gamma   90.00
#
_symmetry.space_group_name_H-M   'P 1'
#
loop_
_entity.id
_entity.type
_entity.pdbx_description
1 polymer ?
#
loop_
_entity_poly.entity_id
_entity_poly.type
_entity_poly.pdbx_seq_one_letter_code
_entity_poly.pdbx_strand_id
1 'polypeptide(L)'
;MPKIVRFHKLGGPEVLKIEEETSKQPGKGEVRLQVQASGLNRAELMFVRGQYLEHPKLPAGIGYEAAGVVKAVGPDVDKNWVGKSVSTIPAFSMNDYAMLGEEVIAPVAALGEYPAKLSPAEGAAVWMQYLTAYGALIAIAHLAKGDFVVIPAASSSVGIAATQIAKAEGAISIATTRKGNKKAELLSLGADHVIATEEEDIVARVQEITGGKGARVIFDPVAGPFLEKLAEAAATGGIVFEYGALSMQPTPFPLFTALGKGLSIRGYTLMEVTRNPEKLAAAKEYVYDRLGDGRFHPKIAKIFPFAQTVDAYKYLESNAQVGKVVITVP
;
A
#
# COMPACT_ATOMS: atom_id res chain seq x y z
N MET A 1 18.26 25.19 6.01
CA MET A 1 17.98 24.42 4.81
C MET A 1 17.00 23.31 5.17
N PRO A 2 16.06 22.97 4.27
CA PRO A 2 15.14 21.85 4.54
C PRO A 2 15.92 20.54 4.64
N LYS A 3 15.37 19.60 5.40
CA LYS A 3 15.97 18.28 5.62
C LYS A 3 15.26 17.23 4.80
N ILE A 4 16.03 16.23 4.33
CA ILE A 4 15.56 15.09 3.55
C ILE A 4 16.20 13.82 4.08
N VAL A 5 15.52 12.68 3.91
CA VAL A 5 16.08 11.37 4.24
C VAL A 5 16.76 10.78 3.01
N ARG A 6 18.00 10.34 3.18
CA ARG A 6 18.83 9.68 2.16
C ARG A 6 19.57 8.48 2.70
N PHE A 7 20.05 7.65 1.75
CA PHE A 7 21.01 6.60 2.04
C PHE A 7 22.09 6.54 0.96
N HIS A 8 23.31 6.18 1.38
CA HIS A 8 24.52 6.20 0.56
C HIS A 8 25.05 4.80 0.26
N LYS A 9 24.48 3.78 0.88
CA LYS A 9 24.79 2.35 0.68
C LYS A 9 23.53 1.53 0.93
N LEU A 10 23.47 0.35 0.34
CA LEU A 10 22.39 -0.61 0.60
C LEU A 10 22.48 -1.12 2.05
N GLY A 11 21.33 -1.45 2.64
CA GLY A 11 21.25 -2.00 3.99
C GLY A 11 19.84 -2.02 4.56
N GLY A 12 19.72 -2.16 5.86
CA GLY A 12 18.46 -2.02 6.58
C GLY A 12 18.14 -0.57 6.91
N PRO A 13 17.13 -0.32 7.76
CA PRO A 13 16.74 1.03 8.16
C PRO A 13 17.86 1.90 8.75
N GLU A 14 18.90 1.27 9.30
CA GLU A 14 20.05 1.94 9.94
C GLU A 14 20.94 2.73 8.99
N VAL A 15 20.82 2.50 7.67
CA VAL A 15 21.58 3.26 6.67
C VAL A 15 20.94 4.59 6.30
N LEU A 16 19.68 4.82 6.71
CA LEU A 16 18.94 6.06 6.46
C LEU A 16 19.53 7.20 7.30
N LYS A 17 19.75 8.34 6.65
CA LYS A 17 20.28 9.57 7.28
C LYS A 17 19.39 10.75 6.96
N ILE A 18 19.21 11.61 7.93
CA ILE A 18 18.59 12.91 7.75
C ILE A 18 19.70 13.90 7.40
N GLU A 19 19.59 14.55 6.24
CA GLU A 19 20.58 15.44 5.70
C GLU A 19 19.93 16.77 5.28
N GLU A 20 20.69 17.86 5.34
CA GLU A 20 20.23 19.14 4.81
C GLU A 20 20.36 19.17 3.29
N GLU A 21 19.38 19.76 2.61
CA GLU A 21 19.38 19.97 1.17
C GLU A 21 19.02 21.41 0.85
N THR A 22 19.60 21.96 -0.21
CA THR A 22 19.14 23.25 -0.74
C THR A 22 17.74 23.09 -1.33
N SER A 23 16.84 24.01 -0.96
CA SER A 23 15.47 24.04 -1.53
C SER A 23 15.53 24.12 -3.06
N LYS A 24 14.87 23.16 -3.73
CA LYS A 24 14.83 23.05 -5.18
C LYS A 24 13.66 23.85 -5.75
N GLN A 25 13.86 24.46 -6.92
CA GLN A 25 12.75 25.01 -7.69
C GLN A 25 12.10 23.89 -8.51
N PRO A 26 10.75 23.85 -8.56
CA PRO A 26 10.07 22.86 -9.38
C PRO A 26 10.31 23.10 -10.87
N GLY A 27 10.60 22.05 -11.61
CA GLY A 27 10.71 22.04 -13.06
C GLY A 27 9.35 22.00 -13.76
N LYS A 28 9.38 21.81 -15.09
CA LYS A 28 8.16 21.70 -15.91
C LYS A 28 7.28 20.54 -15.43
N GLY A 29 5.99 20.82 -15.17
CA GLY A 29 5.04 19.80 -14.72
C GLY A 29 5.22 19.36 -13.25
N GLU A 30 6.06 20.06 -12.47
CA GLU A 30 6.36 19.74 -11.09
C GLU A 30 5.82 20.79 -10.12
N VAL A 31 5.69 20.38 -8.88
CA VAL A 31 5.39 21.24 -7.74
C VAL A 31 6.40 21.02 -6.63
N ARG A 32 6.58 22.03 -5.77
CA ARG A 32 7.27 21.89 -4.50
C ARG A 32 6.25 21.80 -3.37
N LEU A 33 6.36 20.74 -2.57
CA LEU A 33 5.52 20.52 -1.40
C LEU A 33 6.29 20.83 -0.13
N GLN A 34 5.66 21.53 0.80
CA GLN A 34 6.03 21.48 2.22
C GLN A 34 5.30 20.28 2.81
N VAL A 35 6.07 19.27 3.18
CA VAL A 35 5.52 18.02 3.72
C VAL A 35 5.13 18.21 5.18
N GLN A 36 4.00 17.65 5.56
CA GLN A 36 3.49 17.62 6.93
C GLN A 36 3.47 16.20 7.50
N ALA A 37 3.31 15.22 6.61
CA ALA A 37 3.33 13.80 6.98
C ALA A 37 3.78 12.94 5.80
N SER A 38 4.45 11.81 6.07
CA SER A 38 4.81 10.79 5.09
C SER A 38 4.37 9.42 5.55
N GLY A 39 3.68 8.68 4.67
CA GLY A 39 3.21 7.33 4.92
C GLY A 39 4.24 6.29 4.48
N LEU A 40 4.64 5.39 5.37
CA LEU A 40 5.68 4.41 5.10
C LEU A 40 5.14 3.15 4.42
N ASN A 41 5.95 2.58 3.54
CA ASN A 41 5.61 1.41 2.74
C ASN A 41 6.71 0.35 2.78
N ARG A 42 6.32 -0.93 2.68
CA ARG A 42 7.28 -2.04 2.65
C ARG A 42 8.20 -2.00 1.42
N ALA A 43 7.70 -1.49 0.29
CA ALA A 43 8.46 -1.27 -0.93
C ALA A 43 9.73 -0.43 -0.71
N GLU A 44 9.65 0.56 0.16
CA GLU A 44 10.75 1.46 0.51
C GLU A 44 11.89 0.71 1.25
N LEU A 45 11.54 -0.21 2.17
CA LEU A 45 12.53 -1.07 2.82
C LEU A 45 13.22 -2.02 1.84
N MET A 46 12.46 -2.56 0.89
CA MET A 46 13.02 -3.40 -0.18
C MET A 46 13.93 -2.58 -1.09
N PHE A 47 13.56 -1.33 -1.41
CA PHE A 47 14.38 -0.42 -2.20
C PHE A 47 15.71 -0.11 -1.51
N VAL A 48 15.70 0.23 -0.22
CA VAL A 48 16.93 0.49 0.55
C VAL A 48 17.87 -0.73 0.57
N ARG A 49 17.31 -1.96 0.51
CA ARG A 49 18.06 -3.20 0.44
C ARG A 49 18.52 -3.58 -0.97
N GLY A 50 18.11 -2.84 -2.01
CA GLY A 50 18.35 -3.22 -3.39
C GLY A 50 17.58 -4.47 -3.84
N GLN A 51 16.48 -4.80 -3.18
CA GLN A 51 15.63 -5.98 -3.38
C GLN A 51 14.25 -5.62 -3.93
N TYR A 52 14.09 -4.40 -4.43
CA TYR A 52 12.84 -3.93 -5.04
C TYR A 52 12.88 -4.06 -6.57
N LEU A 53 11.77 -3.73 -7.22
CA LEU A 53 11.61 -3.78 -8.69
C LEU A 53 12.53 -2.81 -9.43
N GLU A 54 13.04 -1.81 -8.75
CA GLU A 54 14.07 -0.87 -9.25
C GLU A 54 15.24 -0.82 -8.28
N HIS A 55 16.45 -0.66 -8.82
CA HIS A 55 17.65 -0.48 -8.00
C HIS A 55 17.86 1.01 -7.67
N PRO A 56 18.25 1.35 -6.42
CA PRO A 56 18.54 2.72 -6.05
C PRO A 56 19.81 3.25 -6.73
N LYS A 57 19.73 4.48 -7.24
CA LYS A 57 20.88 5.26 -7.74
C LYS A 57 21.45 6.06 -6.57
N LEU A 58 22.51 5.55 -5.97
CA LEU A 58 23.11 6.13 -4.77
C LEU A 58 23.89 7.43 -5.05
N PRO A 59 23.82 8.47 -4.16
CA PRO A 59 22.96 8.53 -2.99
C PRO A 59 21.49 8.70 -3.37
N ALA A 60 20.59 7.94 -2.73
CA ALA A 60 19.18 7.91 -3.08
C ALA A 60 18.31 8.45 -1.94
N GLY A 61 17.22 9.14 -2.31
CA GLY A 61 16.13 9.46 -1.39
C GLY A 61 15.15 8.29 -1.24
N ILE A 62 14.11 8.47 -0.44
CA ILE A 62 13.13 7.43 -0.12
C ILE A 62 11.74 8.04 0.07
N GLY A 63 10.70 7.21 -0.10
CA GLY A 63 9.31 7.54 0.16
C GLY A 63 8.46 7.68 -1.10
N TYR A 64 7.26 7.13 -1.05
CA TYR A 64 6.24 7.21 -2.10
C TYR A 64 5.08 8.14 -1.73
N GLU A 65 4.74 8.23 -0.45
CA GLU A 65 3.56 8.96 0.01
C GLU A 65 3.92 10.08 0.96
N ALA A 66 3.47 11.27 0.62
CA ALA A 66 3.50 12.44 1.50
C ALA A 66 2.19 13.20 1.41
N ALA A 67 1.81 13.85 2.50
CA ALA A 67 0.77 14.86 2.53
C ALA A 67 1.37 16.19 2.96
N GLY A 68 0.94 17.27 2.34
CA GLY A 68 1.48 18.59 2.62
C GLY A 68 0.82 19.69 1.80
N VAL A 69 1.43 20.86 1.79
CA VAL A 69 0.91 22.05 1.11
C VAL A 69 1.81 22.40 -0.07
N VAL A 70 1.21 22.66 -1.23
CA VAL A 70 1.94 23.15 -2.40
C VAL A 70 2.46 24.55 -2.13
N LYS A 71 3.77 24.78 -2.20
CA LYS A 71 4.43 26.07 -1.97
C LYS A 71 4.87 26.77 -3.24
N ALA A 72 5.16 26.01 -4.29
CA ALA A 72 5.54 26.56 -5.59
C ALA A 72 5.14 25.58 -6.69
N VAL A 73 4.97 26.10 -7.88
CA VAL A 73 4.68 25.34 -9.09
C VAL A 73 5.71 25.68 -10.16
N GLY A 74 6.07 24.68 -10.96
CA GLY A 74 6.95 24.85 -12.10
C GLY A 74 6.25 25.39 -13.34
N PRO A 75 7.00 25.58 -14.44
CA PRO A 75 6.41 25.96 -15.73
C PRO A 75 5.31 24.98 -16.16
N ASP A 76 4.27 25.53 -16.80
CA ASP A 76 3.10 24.79 -17.33
C ASP A 76 2.22 24.10 -16.26
N VAL A 77 2.39 24.43 -14.99
CA VAL A 77 1.49 24.01 -13.91
C VAL A 77 0.58 25.14 -13.49
N ASP A 78 -0.72 24.85 -13.33
CA ASP A 78 -1.71 25.83 -12.89
C ASP A 78 -1.32 26.39 -11.50
N LYS A 79 -1.22 27.72 -11.40
CA LYS A 79 -0.89 28.44 -10.16
C LYS A 79 -1.92 28.23 -9.05
N ASN A 80 -3.14 27.84 -9.38
CA ASN A 80 -4.19 27.50 -8.40
C ASN A 80 -3.83 26.31 -7.51
N TRP A 81 -2.79 25.56 -7.83
CA TRP A 81 -2.25 24.52 -6.93
C TRP A 81 -1.57 25.11 -5.68
N VAL A 82 -1.01 26.34 -5.77
CA VAL A 82 -0.33 26.95 -4.62
C VAL A 82 -1.30 27.17 -3.46
N GLY A 83 -0.91 26.70 -2.27
CA GLY A 83 -1.72 26.76 -1.06
C GLY A 83 -2.65 25.55 -0.85
N LYS A 84 -2.84 24.68 -1.85
CA LYS A 84 -3.68 23.49 -1.70
C LYS A 84 -3.02 22.45 -0.84
N SER A 85 -3.82 21.79 0.01
CA SER A 85 -3.46 20.57 0.75
C SER A 85 -3.61 19.37 -0.15
N VAL A 86 -2.52 18.64 -0.36
CA VAL A 86 -2.45 17.51 -1.30
C VAL A 86 -1.71 16.33 -0.68
N SER A 87 -1.93 15.16 -1.24
CA SER A 87 -1.11 13.97 -1.01
C SER A 87 -0.57 13.41 -2.31
N THR A 88 0.60 12.79 -2.24
CA THR A 88 1.27 12.20 -3.40
C THR A 88 0.76 10.80 -3.67
N ILE A 89 0.55 10.52 -4.95
CA ILE A 89 0.14 9.21 -5.48
C ILE A 89 1.40 8.49 -5.98
N PRO A 90 1.64 7.24 -5.62
CA PRO A 90 2.79 6.47 -6.11
C PRO A 90 2.72 6.18 -7.61
N ALA A 91 2.99 7.18 -8.44
CA ALA A 91 2.95 7.15 -9.91
C ALA A 91 4.33 7.48 -10.52
N PHE A 92 5.40 7.35 -9.75
CA PHE A 92 6.76 7.73 -10.12
C PHE A 92 7.78 6.72 -9.57
N SER A 93 9.02 6.82 -10.04
CA SER A 93 10.17 6.10 -9.47
C SER A 93 10.74 6.84 -8.26
N MET A 94 11.13 6.11 -7.22
CA MET A 94 11.87 6.68 -6.08
C MET A 94 13.26 7.20 -6.46
N ASN A 95 13.80 6.77 -7.61
CA ASN A 95 15.04 7.33 -8.15
C ASN A 95 14.87 8.75 -8.71
N ASP A 96 13.65 9.13 -9.08
CA ASP A 96 13.35 10.44 -9.65
C ASP A 96 12.77 11.38 -8.61
N TYR A 97 11.90 10.84 -7.72
CA TYR A 97 11.20 11.60 -6.69
C TYR A 97 11.18 10.85 -5.37
N ALA A 98 11.60 11.53 -4.30
CA ALA A 98 11.62 11.00 -2.94
C ALA A 98 10.72 11.84 -2.02
N MET A 99 9.78 11.22 -1.34
CA MET A 99 8.71 11.92 -0.61
C MET A 99 8.95 12.04 0.89
N LEU A 100 10.12 11.63 1.40
CA LEU A 100 10.44 11.73 2.83
C LEU A 100 11.45 12.86 3.10
N GLY A 101 10.95 14.05 3.36
CA GLY A 101 11.69 15.26 3.64
C GLY A 101 10.77 16.41 4.03
N GLU A 102 11.35 17.53 4.52
CA GLU A 102 10.60 18.75 4.88
C GLU A 102 10.04 19.47 3.64
N GLU A 103 10.83 19.53 2.57
CA GLU A 103 10.40 19.99 1.25
C GLU A 103 10.76 18.94 0.22
N VAL A 104 9.82 18.64 -0.69
CA VAL A 104 10.04 17.68 -1.77
C VAL A 104 9.49 18.23 -3.10
N ILE A 105 10.08 17.76 -4.21
CA ILE A 105 9.54 17.97 -5.54
C ILE A 105 8.70 16.77 -5.92
N ALA A 106 7.52 17.01 -6.50
CA ALA A 106 6.62 15.97 -6.98
C ALA A 106 6.02 16.33 -8.33
N PRO A 107 5.75 15.37 -9.23
CA PRO A 107 5.04 15.65 -10.47
C PRO A 107 3.57 15.99 -10.15
N VAL A 108 3.04 17.04 -10.77
CA VAL A 108 1.64 17.47 -10.54
C VAL A 108 0.64 16.38 -10.88
N ALA A 109 0.93 15.53 -11.86
CA ALA A 109 0.10 14.40 -12.24
C ALA A 109 -0.03 13.33 -11.15
N ALA A 110 0.92 13.30 -10.21
CA ALA A 110 0.94 12.39 -9.07
C ALA A 110 0.37 13.03 -7.79
N LEU A 111 -0.47 14.06 -7.91
CA LEU A 111 -1.11 14.71 -6.78
C LEU A 111 -2.60 14.36 -6.70
N GLY A 112 -3.08 14.27 -5.47
CA GLY A 112 -4.51 14.23 -5.15
C GLY A 112 -4.81 15.16 -3.99
N GLU A 113 -5.83 16.02 -4.13
CA GLU A 113 -6.41 16.70 -2.98
C GLU A 113 -7.09 15.63 -2.12
N TYR A 114 -6.97 15.69 -0.80
CA TYR A 114 -7.70 14.80 0.09
C TYR A 114 -8.79 15.56 0.84
N PRO A 115 -9.87 14.87 1.28
CA PRO A 115 -10.96 15.54 2.00
C PRO A 115 -10.45 16.33 3.20
N ALA A 116 -10.93 17.57 3.36
CA ALA A 116 -10.49 18.49 4.42
C ALA A 116 -10.72 17.97 5.85
N LYS A 117 -11.59 16.96 6.01
CA LYS A 117 -11.82 16.28 7.28
C LYS A 117 -10.68 15.36 7.71
N LEU A 118 -9.79 14.97 6.79
CA LEU A 118 -8.63 14.13 7.07
C LEU A 118 -7.46 14.99 7.57
N SER A 119 -6.77 14.49 8.57
CA SER A 119 -5.48 15.05 9.00
C SER A 119 -4.39 14.79 7.95
N PRO A 120 -3.27 15.52 7.96
CA PRO A 120 -2.13 15.23 7.08
C PRO A 120 -1.62 13.78 7.21
N ALA A 121 -1.64 13.21 8.42
CA ALA A 121 -1.27 11.82 8.64
C ALA A 121 -2.19 10.84 7.90
N GLU A 122 -3.49 11.08 7.92
CA GLU A 122 -4.47 10.31 7.17
C GLU A 122 -4.35 10.57 5.66
N GLY A 123 -4.09 11.82 5.24
CA GLY A 123 -3.82 12.17 3.84
C GLY A 123 -2.62 11.40 3.27
N ALA A 124 -1.54 11.22 4.05
CA ALA A 124 -0.37 10.42 3.69
C ALA A 124 -0.63 8.89 3.76
N ALA A 125 -1.84 8.47 4.09
CA ALA A 125 -2.23 7.07 4.24
C ALA A 125 -3.39 6.68 3.30
N VAL A 126 -3.53 7.35 2.15
CA VAL A 126 -4.64 7.10 1.22
C VAL A 126 -4.19 6.24 0.04
N TRP A 127 -3.23 6.71 -0.74
CA TRP A 127 -3.11 6.25 -2.12
C TRP A 127 -2.48 4.88 -2.28
N MET A 128 -1.34 4.60 -1.68
CA MET A 128 -0.66 3.31 -1.84
C MET A 128 -1.60 2.15 -1.53
N GLN A 129 -2.25 2.22 -0.39
CA GLN A 129 -3.06 1.11 0.10
C GLN A 129 -4.37 0.93 -0.68
N TYR A 130 -5.12 2.02 -0.93
CA TYR A 130 -6.39 1.91 -1.62
C TYR A 130 -6.21 1.64 -3.11
N LEU A 131 -5.23 2.25 -3.79
CA LEU A 131 -4.99 2.00 -5.21
C LEU A 131 -4.43 0.60 -5.46
N THR A 132 -3.58 0.08 -4.55
CA THR A 132 -3.10 -1.30 -4.64
C THR A 132 -4.26 -2.28 -4.55
N ALA A 133 -5.15 -2.12 -3.57
CA ALA A 133 -6.30 -3.00 -3.42
C ALA A 133 -7.35 -2.79 -4.54
N TYR A 134 -7.65 -1.54 -4.93
CA TYR A 134 -8.57 -1.22 -6.00
C TYR A 134 -8.19 -1.88 -7.33
N GLY A 135 -6.92 -1.75 -7.72
CA GLY A 135 -6.48 -2.26 -9.03
C GLY A 135 -6.64 -3.77 -9.14
N ALA A 136 -6.29 -4.52 -8.09
CA ALA A 136 -6.46 -5.96 -8.07
C ALA A 136 -7.94 -6.38 -7.95
N LEU A 137 -8.61 -5.85 -6.93
CA LEU A 137 -9.94 -6.35 -6.55
C LEU A 137 -11.05 -5.82 -7.48
N ILE A 138 -11.00 -4.54 -7.85
CA ILE A 138 -12.05 -3.89 -8.63
C ILE A 138 -11.73 -3.88 -10.11
N ALA A 139 -10.59 -3.30 -10.50
CA ALA A 139 -10.28 -3.08 -11.91
C ALA A 139 -9.96 -4.37 -12.67
N ILE A 140 -9.43 -5.40 -12.00
CA ILE A 140 -9.01 -6.66 -12.64
C ILE A 140 -9.91 -7.82 -12.25
N ALA A 141 -10.11 -8.07 -10.94
CA ALA A 141 -10.92 -9.20 -10.50
C ALA A 141 -12.44 -8.94 -10.61
N HIS A 142 -12.87 -7.68 -10.74
CA HIS A 142 -14.29 -7.30 -10.72
C HIS A 142 -15.02 -7.92 -9.53
N LEU A 143 -14.44 -7.73 -8.33
CA LEU A 143 -14.97 -8.25 -7.07
C LEU A 143 -16.42 -7.78 -6.89
N ALA A 144 -17.34 -8.71 -6.63
CA ALA A 144 -18.77 -8.45 -6.60
C ALA A 144 -19.41 -8.98 -5.30
N LYS A 145 -20.64 -8.56 -5.07
CA LYS A 145 -21.43 -9.00 -3.92
C LYS A 145 -21.51 -10.53 -3.84
N GLY A 146 -21.20 -11.07 -2.66
CA GLY A 146 -21.22 -12.49 -2.37
C GLY A 146 -19.95 -13.26 -2.77
N ASP A 147 -18.97 -12.62 -3.42
CA ASP A 147 -17.66 -13.21 -3.63
C ASP A 147 -16.89 -13.36 -2.32
N PHE A 148 -16.15 -14.45 -2.19
CA PHE A 148 -15.20 -14.62 -1.09
C PHE A 148 -13.81 -14.14 -1.53
N VAL A 149 -13.17 -13.31 -0.70
CA VAL A 149 -11.81 -12.84 -0.90
C VAL A 149 -10.93 -13.15 0.30
N VAL A 150 -9.84 -13.92 0.08
CA VAL A 150 -8.81 -14.15 1.10
C VAL A 150 -7.79 -13.02 1.04
N ILE A 151 -7.50 -12.43 2.20
CA ILE A 151 -6.61 -11.28 2.35
C ILE A 151 -5.50 -11.66 3.36
N PRO A 152 -4.36 -12.22 2.88
CA PRO A 152 -3.19 -12.45 3.73
C PRO A 152 -2.58 -11.15 4.26
N ALA A 153 -1.87 -11.26 5.40
CA ALA A 153 -1.30 -10.11 6.10
C ALA A 153 -2.30 -8.94 6.30
N ALA A 154 -3.55 -9.26 6.65
CA ALA A 154 -4.67 -8.34 6.71
C ALA A 154 -4.48 -7.16 7.68
N SER A 155 -3.55 -7.26 8.65
CA SER A 155 -3.21 -6.16 9.56
C SER A 155 -2.35 -5.07 8.90
N SER A 156 -1.87 -5.26 7.66
CA SER A 156 -1.20 -4.21 6.90
C SER A 156 -2.20 -3.13 6.45
N SER A 157 -1.70 -1.94 6.13
CA SER A 157 -2.56 -0.87 5.60
C SER A 157 -3.30 -1.29 4.32
N VAL A 158 -2.62 -2.03 3.43
CA VAL A 158 -3.23 -2.56 2.19
C VAL A 158 -4.27 -3.63 2.50
N GLY A 159 -4.01 -4.52 3.48
CA GLY A 159 -4.97 -5.54 3.90
C GLY A 159 -6.25 -4.94 4.49
N ILE A 160 -6.12 -3.88 5.30
CA ILE A 160 -7.27 -3.14 5.84
C ILE A 160 -8.04 -2.44 4.70
N ALA A 161 -7.35 -1.81 3.75
CA ALA A 161 -7.99 -1.20 2.59
C ALA A 161 -8.75 -2.25 1.76
N ALA A 162 -8.16 -3.43 1.53
CA ALA A 162 -8.81 -4.54 0.82
C ALA A 162 -10.07 -5.03 1.56
N THR A 163 -10.03 -5.11 2.89
CA THR A 163 -11.18 -5.44 3.73
C THR A 163 -12.30 -4.40 3.59
N GLN A 164 -11.96 -3.12 3.61
CA GLN A 164 -12.93 -2.03 3.43
C GLN A 164 -13.53 -2.03 2.02
N ILE A 165 -12.71 -2.32 1.00
CA ILE A 165 -13.19 -2.48 -0.39
C ILE A 165 -14.15 -3.67 -0.48
N ALA A 166 -13.78 -4.84 0.05
CA ALA A 166 -14.65 -6.01 0.06
C ALA A 166 -16.02 -5.70 0.69
N LYS A 167 -16.01 -5.05 1.85
CA LYS A 167 -17.23 -4.63 2.53
C LYS A 167 -18.05 -3.62 1.71
N ALA A 168 -17.40 -2.65 1.06
CA ALA A 168 -18.09 -1.65 0.23
C ALA A 168 -18.79 -2.26 -0.99
N GLU A 169 -18.22 -3.35 -1.55
CA GLU A 169 -18.77 -4.08 -2.69
C GLU A 169 -19.74 -5.22 -2.27
N GLY A 170 -19.91 -5.46 -0.96
CA GLY A 170 -20.74 -6.57 -0.46
C GLY A 170 -20.13 -7.96 -0.66
N ALA A 171 -18.82 -8.03 -0.88
CA ALA A 171 -18.05 -9.26 -0.86
C ALA A 171 -17.73 -9.68 0.58
N ILE A 172 -17.39 -10.95 0.78
CA ILE A 172 -17.10 -11.54 2.08
C ILE A 172 -15.59 -11.66 2.24
N SER A 173 -15.03 -10.93 3.20
CA SER A 173 -13.60 -10.89 3.46
C SER A 173 -13.17 -11.98 4.45
N ILE A 174 -12.14 -12.75 4.06
CA ILE A 174 -11.47 -13.74 4.90
C ILE A 174 -10.05 -13.21 5.15
N ALA A 175 -9.91 -12.41 6.19
CA ALA A 175 -8.63 -11.84 6.60
C ALA A 175 -7.73 -12.91 7.23
N THR A 176 -6.40 -12.86 6.99
CA THR A 176 -5.49 -13.73 7.71
C THR A 176 -4.44 -12.96 8.50
N THR A 177 -4.05 -13.53 9.60
CA THR A 177 -2.94 -13.10 10.46
C THR A 177 -2.14 -14.30 10.90
N ARG A 178 -0.88 -14.12 11.32
CA ARG A 178 -0.07 -15.24 11.78
C ARG A 178 -0.63 -15.85 13.07
N LYS A 179 -0.90 -15.00 14.08
CA LYS A 179 -1.37 -15.41 15.41
C LYS A 179 -2.71 -14.77 15.74
N GLY A 180 -3.44 -15.39 16.67
CA GLY A 180 -4.79 -14.98 17.04
C GLY A 180 -4.90 -13.63 17.76
N ASN A 181 -3.80 -13.07 18.25
CA ASN A 181 -3.79 -11.79 19.01
C ASN A 181 -4.34 -10.58 18.26
N LYS A 182 -4.37 -10.59 16.93
CA LYS A 182 -4.94 -9.52 16.09
C LYS A 182 -6.37 -9.79 15.60
N LYS A 183 -6.95 -10.97 15.89
CA LYS A 183 -8.28 -11.36 15.37
C LYS A 183 -9.38 -10.37 15.75
N ALA A 184 -9.47 -10.01 17.02
CA ALA A 184 -10.52 -9.11 17.51
C ALA A 184 -10.44 -7.73 16.84
N GLU A 185 -9.22 -7.20 16.67
CA GLU A 185 -9.01 -5.91 16.02
C GLU A 185 -9.38 -5.97 14.53
N LEU A 186 -9.00 -7.01 13.80
CA LEU A 186 -9.34 -7.19 12.39
C LEU A 186 -10.85 -7.32 12.16
N LEU A 187 -11.56 -8.04 13.03
CA LEU A 187 -13.02 -8.09 13.01
C LEU A 187 -13.65 -6.72 13.26
N SER A 188 -13.12 -5.96 14.24
CA SER A 188 -13.61 -4.60 14.51
C SER A 188 -13.36 -3.62 13.36
N LEU A 189 -12.33 -3.88 12.53
CA LEU A 189 -12.00 -3.11 11.33
C LEU A 189 -12.83 -3.53 10.11
N GLY A 190 -13.74 -4.50 10.26
CA GLY A 190 -14.73 -4.87 9.27
C GLY A 190 -14.46 -6.16 8.51
N ALA A 191 -13.47 -6.97 8.90
CA ALA A 191 -13.32 -8.31 8.36
C ALA A 191 -14.50 -9.20 8.76
N ASP A 192 -15.05 -9.97 7.82
CA ASP A 192 -16.16 -10.89 8.10
C ASP A 192 -15.65 -12.14 8.83
N HIS A 193 -14.47 -12.64 8.43
CA HIS A 193 -13.79 -13.78 9.03
C HIS A 193 -12.30 -13.51 9.23
N VAL A 194 -11.71 -14.09 10.26
CA VAL A 194 -10.25 -13.99 10.52
C VAL A 194 -9.68 -15.35 10.85
N ILE A 195 -8.62 -15.75 10.12
CA ILE A 195 -7.90 -17.00 10.30
C ILE A 195 -6.49 -16.69 10.84
N ALA A 196 -6.07 -17.37 11.91
CA ALA A 196 -4.71 -17.32 12.45
C ALA A 196 -3.89 -18.48 11.87
N THR A 197 -3.06 -18.23 10.87
CA THR A 197 -2.43 -19.25 10.03
C THR A 197 -1.36 -20.10 10.70
N GLU A 198 -0.85 -19.68 11.88
CA GLU A 198 0.03 -20.51 12.72
C GLU A 198 -0.76 -21.42 13.67
N GLU A 199 -2.07 -21.20 13.84
CA GLU A 199 -2.95 -21.88 14.81
C GLU A 199 -4.05 -22.67 14.12
N GLU A 200 -4.40 -22.34 12.87
CA GLU A 200 -5.51 -22.91 12.12
C GLU A 200 -5.05 -23.31 10.70
N ASP A 201 -5.60 -24.40 10.18
CA ASP A 201 -5.40 -24.76 8.77
C ASP A 201 -6.22 -23.85 7.86
N ILE A 202 -5.54 -23.04 7.05
CA ILE A 202 -6.18 -22.06 6.19
C ILE A 202 -7.09 -22.72 5.14
N VAL A 203 -6.70 -23.88 4.59
CA VAL A 203 -7.47 -24.57 3.56
C VAL A 203 -8.78 -25.05 4.14
N ALA A 204 -8.71 -25.79 5.26
CA ALA A 204 -9.89 -26.30 5.95
C ALA A 204 -10.84 -25.17 6.36
N ARG A 205 -10.29 -24.08 6.92
CA ARG A 205 -11.10 -22.94 7.36
C ARG A 205 -11.76 -22.19 6.20
N VAL A 206 -11.04 -21.98 5.09
CA VAL A 206 -11.66 -21.35 3.89
C VAL A 206 -12.75 -22.28 3.31
N GLN A 207 -12.52 -23.58 3.26
CA GLN A 207 -13.56 -24.52 2.78
C GLN A 207 -14.81 -24.48 3.68
N GLU A 208 -14.64 -24.45 4.99
CA GLU A 208 -15.75 -24.33 5.94
C GLU A 208 -16.53 -23.02 5.72
N ILE A 209 -15.84 -21.87 5.68
CA ILE A 209 -16.45 -20.54 5.53
C ILE A 209 -17.19 -20.43 4.20
N THR A 210 -16.64 -21.00 3.12
CA THR A 210 -17.20 -20.87 1.75
C THR A 210 -18.18 -21.99 1.40
N GLY A 211 -18.46 -22.91 2.33
CA GLY A 211 -19.32 -24.09 2.08
C GLY A 211 -18.74 -24.99 0.98
N GLY A 212 -17.42 -25.18 0.98
CA GLY A 212 -16.71 -26.05 0.03
C GLY A 212 -16.39 -25.40 -1.33
N LYS A 213 -16.77 -24.13 -1.57
CA LYS A 213 -16.55 -23.45 -2.86
C LYS A 213 -15.13 -22.92 -3.04
N GLY A 214 -14.43 -22.62 -1.95
CA GLY A 214 -13.16 -21.91 -1.98
C GLY A 214 -13.32 -20.39 -2.24
N ALA A 215 -12.23 -19.63 -2.17
CA ALA A 215 -12.23 -18.19 -2.39
C ALA A 215 -12.05 -17.85 -3.87
N ARG A 216 -12.93 -16.98 -4.42
CA ARG A 216 -12.82 -16.53 -5.81
C ARG A 216 -11.60 -15.65 -6.05
N VAL A 217 -11.24 -14.83 -5.08
CA VAL A 217 -10.10 -13.93 -5.15
C VAL A 217 -9.18 -14.15 -3.96
N ILE A 218 -7.88 -14.17 -4.23
CA ILE A 218 -6.84 -14.17 -3.21
C ILE A 218 -5.90 -13.00 -3.50
N PHE A 219 -5.65 -12.16 -2.50
CA PHE A 219 -4.88 -10.92 -2.64
C PHE A 219 -3.65 -10.97 -1.73
N ASP A 220 -2.57 -11.61 -2.21
CA ASP A 220 -1.41 -12.02 -1.41
C ASP A 220 -0.19 -11.10 -1.51
N PRO A 221 0.28 -10.50 -0.39
CA PRO A 221 1.57 -9.84 -0.30
C PRO A 221 2.69 -10.74 0.26
N VAL A 222 2.36 -11.96 0.67
CA VAL A 222 3.29 -12.83 1.41
C VAL A 222 4.20 -13.61 0.48
N ALA A 223 3.62 -14.24 -0.54
CA ALA A 223 4.32 -15.10 -1.47
C ALA A 223 5.05 -16.29 -0.79
N GLY A 224 6.12 -16.81 -1.40
CA GLY A 224 6.87 -17.95 -0.87
C GLY A 224 6.05 -19.24 -0.87
N PRO A 225 6.40 -20.21 0.00
CA PRO A 225 5.69 -21.51 0.08
C PRO A 225 4.22 -21.39 0.46
N PHE A 226 3.78 -20.25 0.99
CA PHE A 226 2.39 -20.06 1.40
C PHE A 226 1.44 -20.02 0.19
N LEU A 227 1.93 -19.69 -1.01
CA LEU A 227 1.15 -19.71 -2.25
C LEU A 227 0.50 -21.08 -2.52
N GLU A 228 1.15 -22.20 -2.18
CA GLU A 228 0.59 -23.55 -2.37
C GLU A 228 -0.71 -23.70 -1.60
N LYS A 229 -0.72 -23.33 -0.31
CA LYS A 229 -1.93 -23.38 0.54
C LYS A 229 -3.01 -22.42 0.07
N LEU A 230 -2.62 -21.24 -0.41
CA LEU A 230 -3.55 -20.26 -0.95
C LEU A 230 -4.22 -20.80 -2.23
N ALA A 231 -3.47 -21.44 -3.12
CA ALA A 231 -4.02 -22.07 -4.32
C ALA A 231 -5.02 -23.19 -3.97
N GLU A 232 -4.71 -24.00 -2.94
CA GLU A 232 -5.63 -25.03 -2.44
C GLU A 232 -6.92 -24.42 -1.84
N ALA A 233 -6.83 -23.27 -1.19
CA ALA A 233 -7.98 -22.54 -0.66
C ALA A 233 -8.82 -21.81 -1.72
N ALA A 234 -8.26 -21.59 -2.93
CA ALA A 234 -8.95 -20.90 -4.03
C ALA A 234 -10.11 -21.72 -4.59
N ALA A 235 -11.12 -21.04 -5.10
CA ALA A 235 -12.22 -21.63 -5.87
C ALA A 235 -11.74 -22.09 -7.26
N THR A 236 -12.45 -23.01 -7.88
CA THR A 236 -12.26 -23.33 -9.30
C THR A 236 -12.47 -22.07 -10.15
N GLY A 237 -11.54 -21.79 -11.06
CA GLY A 237 -11.51 -20.56 -11.87
C GLY A 237 -11.11 -19.30 -11.06
N GLY A 238 -10.65 -19.46 -9.82
CA GLY A 238 -10.23 -18.35 -8.96
C GLY A 238 -9.00 -17.62 -9.47
N ILE A 239 -8.80 -16.39 -8.95
CA ILE A 239 -7.64 -15.56 -9.26
C ILE A 239 -6.81 -15.29 -8.01
N VAL A 240 -5.49 -15.47 -8.11
CA VAL A 240 -4.51 -15.15 -7.07
C VAL A 240 -3.62 -14.01 -7.56
N PHE A 241 -3.61 -12.91 -6.82
CA PHE A 241 -2.71 -11.80 -7.05
C PHE A 241 -1.52 -11.87 -6.10
N GLU A 242 -0.32 -11.97 -6.66
CA GLU A 242 0.95 -11.82 -5.94
C GLU A 242 1.40 -10.35 -6.09
N TYR A 243 1.21 -9.53 -5.04
CA TYR A 243 1.55 -8.11 -5.09
C TYR A 243 2.69 -7.70 -4.15
N GLY A 244 3.29 -8.67 -3.47
CA GLY A 244 4.39 -8.45 -2.55
C GLY A 244 5.25 -9.70 -2.39
N ALA A 245 6.30 -9.58 -1.57
CA ALA A 245 7.23 -10.66 -1.26
C ALA A 245 7.66 -10.58 0.23
N LEU A 246 6.68 -10.58 1.15
CA LEU A 246 6.98 -10.47 2.58
C LEU A 246 7.76 -11.69 3.11
N SER A 247 7.58 -12.86 2.48
CA SER A 247 8.30 -14.08 2.83
C SER A 247 9.78 -14.03 2.44
N MET A 248 10.14 -13.30 1.37
CA MET A 248 11.50 -13.30 0.78
C MET A 248 12.04 -14.68 0.40
N GLN A 249 11.24 -15.75 0.51
CA GLN A 249 11.58 -17.10 0.10
C GLN A 249 11.18 -17.35 -1.36
N PRO A 250 11.77 -18.32 -2.06
CA PRO A 250 11.31 -18.74 -3.37
C PRO A 250 9.82 -19.11 -3.33
N THR A 251 9.09 -18.70 -4.37
CA THR A 251 7.65 -18.90 -4.50
C THR A 251 7.42 -20.03 -5.51
N PRO A 252 7.18 -21.28 -5.06
CA PRO A 252 6.92 -22.41 -5.95
C PRO A 252 5.57 -22.21 -6.64
N PHE A 253 5.51 -22.48 -7.95
CA PHE A 253 4.27 -22.44 -8.69
C PHE A 253 3.45 -23.73 -8.41
N PRO A 254 2.22 -23.64 -7.88
CA PRO A 254 1.40 -24.79 -7.51
C PRO A 254 0.76 -25.45 -8.74
N LEU A 255 1.59 -26.05 -9.61
CA LEU A 255 1.22 -26.48 -10.96
C LEU A 255 -0.03 -27.34 -11.01
N PHE A 256 -0.08 -28.45 -10.24
CA PHE A 256 -1.21 -29.37 -10.33
C PHE A 256 -2.50 -28.78 -9.77
N THR A 257 -2.41 -27.99 -8.70
CA THR A 257 -3.58 -27.28 -8.17
C THR A 257 -4.09 -26.23 -9.16
N ALA A 258 -3.17 -25.50 -9.80
CA ALA A 258 -3.52 -24.50 -10.82
C ALA A 258 -4.18 -25.15 -12.05
N LEU A 259 -3.66 -26.29 -12.53
CA LEU A 259 -4.25 -27.05 -13.63
C LEU A 259 -5.63 -27.62 -13.24
N GLY A 260 -5.73 -28.25 -12.08
CA GLY A 260 -6.96 -28.91 -11.64
C GLY A 260 -8.12 -27.95 -11.38
N LYS A 261 -7.82 -26.72 -10.96
CA LYS A 261 -8.83 -25.68 -10.68
C LYS A 261 -8.93 -24.61 -11.75
N GLY A 262 -8.08 -24.60 -12.77
CA GLY A 262 -8.05 -23.55 -13.80
C GLY A 262 -7.74 -22.18 -13.19
N LEU A 263 -6.78 -22.09 -12.26
CA LEU A 263 -6.48 -20.86 -11.55
C LEU A 263 -5.75 -19.84 -12.43
N SER A 264 -6.06 -18.56 -12.25
CA SER A 264 -5.23 -17.46 -12.72
C SER A 264 -4.31 -17.01 -11.58
N ILE A 265 -3.01 -17.29 -11.68
CA ILE A 265 -2.00 -16.81 -10.72
C ILE A 265 -1.17 -15.75 -11.44
N ARG A 266 -1.16 -14.51 -10.92
CA ARG A 266 -0.46 -13.40 -11.58
C ARG A 266 0.21 -12.45 -10.62
N GLY A 267 1.38 -11.96 -11.02
CA GLY A 267 2.00 -10.79 -10.40
C GLY A 267 1.17 -9.53 -10.65
N TYR A 268 1.15 -8.64 -9.67
CA TYR A 268 0.44 -7.37 -9.74
C TYR A 268 1.21 -6.27 -9.02
N THR A 269 1.22 -5.08 -9.60
CA THR A 269 1.66 -3.85 -8.92
C THR A 269 0.67 -2.72 -9.16
N LEU A 270 0.58 -1.78 -8.22
CA LEU A 270 -0.27 -0.60 -8.40
C LEU A 270 0.11 0.26 -9.62
N MET A 271 1.32 0.08 -10.17
CA MET A 271 1.76 0.78 -11.38
C MET A 271 0.90 0.43 -12.61
N GLU A 272 0.20 -0.71 -12.61
CA GLU A 272 -0.78 -1.05 -13.65
C GLU A 272 -1.98 -0.08 -13.66
N VAL A 273 -2.25 0.58 -12.54
CA VAL A 273 -3.27 1.63 -12.41
C VAL A 273 -2.63 3.01 -12.59
N THR A 274 -1.57 3.31 -11.86
CA THR A 274 -1.06 4.69 -11.74
C THR A 274 -0.29 5.19 -12.96
N ARG A 275 0.21 4.28 -13.81
CA ARG A 275 0.86 4.66 -15.08
C ARG A 275 -0.10 4.88 -16.25
N ASN A 276 -1.38 4.56 -16.08
CA ASN A 276 -2.41 4.81 -17.08
C ASN A 276 -3.32 5.94 -16.58
N PRO A 277 -3.38 7.10 -17.26
CA PRO A 277 -4.15 8.25 -16.79
C PRO A 277 -5.67 7.97 -16.63
N GLU A 278 -6.27 7.20 -17.51
CA GLU A 278 -7.70 6.87 -17.45
C GLU A 278 -8.00 5.95 -16.26
N LYS A 279 -7.18 4.91 -16.07
CA LYS A 279 -7.32 4.01 -14.90
C LYS A 279 -7.08 4.76 -13.60
N LEU A 280 -6.10 5.66 -13.57
CA LEU A 280 -5.83 6.47 -12.39
C LEU A 280 -7.00 7.42 -12.07
N ALA A 281 -7.59 8.05 -13.09
CA ALA A 281 -8.75 8.92 -12.90
C ALA A 281 -9.93 8.16 -12.30
N ALA A 282 -10.30 7.00 -12.87
CA ALA A 282 -11.36 6.13 -12.34
C ALA A 282 -11.06 5.64 -10.91
N ALA A 283 -9.80 5.28 -10.63
CA ALA A 283 -9.38 4.86 -9.31
C ALA A 283 -9.46 5.99 -8.27
N LYS A 284 -9.08 7.22 -8.64
CA LYS A 284 -9.21 8.41 -7.78
C LYS A 284 -10.68 8.70 -7.45
N GLU A 285 -11.55 8.68 -8.44
CA GLU A 285 -12.99 8.87 -8.25
C GLU A 285 -13.54 7.81 -7.27
N TYR A 286 -13.24 6.54 -7.51
CA TYR A 286 -13.66 5.43 -6.64
C TYR A 286 -13.22 5.62 -5.18
N VAL A 287 -11.97 6.06 -4.96
CA VAL A 287 -11.43 6.27 -3.61
C VAL A 287 -12.03 7.52 -2.97
N TYR A 288 -12.16 8.62 -3.72
CA TYR A 288 -12.73 9.87 -3.22
C TYR A 288 -14.18 9.72 -2.76
N ASP A 289 -15.02 9.06 -3.54
CA ASP A 289 -16.41 8.81 -3.19
C ASP A 289 -16.52 8.10 -1.84
N ARG A 290 -15.69 7.09 -1.63
CA ARG A 290 -15.74 6.26 -0.42
C ARG A 290 -15.04 6.89 0.79
N LEU A 291 -14.08 7.75 0.57
CA LEU A 291 -13.55 8.62 1.63
C LEU A 291 -14.58 9.70 2.00
N GLY A 292 -15.28 10.25 1.00
CA GLY A 292 -16.28 11.31 1.18
C GLY A 292 -17.46 10.85 2.03
N ASP A 293 -18.04 9.70 1.71
CA ASP A 293 -19.19 9.13 2.40
C ASP A 293 -18.84 8.31 3.68
N GLY A 294 -17.54 8.16 3.95
CA GLY A 294 -17.07 7.51 5.16
C GLY A 294 -17.02 5.99 5.12
N ARG A 295 -17.15 5.36 3.93
CA ARG A 295 -16.91 3.92 3.79
C ARG A 295 -15.43 3.56 3.90
N PHE A 296 -14.54 4.50 3.55
CA PHE A 296 -13.09 4.33 3.70
C PHE A 296 -12.54 5.21 4.82
N HIS A 297 -11.74 4.59 5.69
CA HIS A 297 -11.06 5.24 6.81
C HIS A 297 -9.62 4.76 6.87
N PRO A 298 -8.62 5.59 6.51
CA PRO A 298 -7.22 5.23 6.67
C PRO A 298 -6.90 4.94 8.14
N LYS A 299 -6.54 3.69 8.45
CA LYS A 299 -6.16 3.30 9.83
C LYS A 299 -4.70 3.63 10.04
N ILE A 300 -4.40 4.56 10.93
CA ILE A 300 -3.05 4.86 11.39
C ILE A 300 -2.70 3.94 12.56
N ALA A 301 -1.60 3.19 12.41
CA ALA A 301 -1.10 2.29 13.45
C ALA A 301 -0.25 3.04 14.48
N LYS A 302 0.67 3.88 13.99
CA LYS A 302 1.55 4.67 14.84
C LYS A 302 2.12 5.86 14.07
N ILE A 303 2.31 6.96 14.78
CA ILE A 303 2.94 8.18 14.27
C ILE A 303 4.31 8.32 14.94
N PHE A 304 5.34 8.64 14.15
CA PHE A 304 6.68 8.94 14.61
C PHE A 304 7.07 10.35 14.20
N PRO A 305 7.84 11.09 15.00
CA PRO A 305 8.44 12.34 14.56
C PRO A 305 9.54 12.10 13.53
N PHE A 306 9.81 13.08 12.65
CA PHE A 306 10.78 12.98 11.57
C PHE A 306 12.17 12.53 12.04
N ALA A 307 12.61 13.02 13.20
CA ALA A 307 13.90 12.62 13.79
C ALA A 307 14.00 11.12 14.12
N GLN A 308 12.88 10.41 14.23
CA GLN A 308 12.81 8.97 14.53
C GLN A 308 12.55 8.12 13.27
N THR A 309 12.94 8.60 12.10
CA THR A 309 12.73 7.89 10.81
C THR A 309 13.24 6.44 10.86
N VAL A 310 14.44 6.20 11.38
CA VAL A 310 15.02 4.84 11.49
C VAL A 310 14.14 3.93 12.36
N ASP A 311 13.67 4.44 13.50
CA ASP A 311 12.80 3.66 14.41
C ASP A 311 11.43 3.38 13.78
N ALA A 312 10.89 4.32 13.01
CA ALA A 312 9.64 4.13 12.28
C ALA A 312 9.74 2.99 11.26
N TYR A 313 10.84 2.92 10.49
CA TYR A 313 11.07 1.82 9.56
C TYR A 313 11.37 0.49 10.27
N LYS A 314 12.10 0.48 11.39
CA LYS A 314 12.28 -0.72 12.22
C LYS A 314 10.93 -1.22 12.76
N TYR A 315 10.06 -0.32 13.20
CA TYR A 315 8.71 -0.68 13.65
C TYR A 315 7.87 -1.25 12.51
N LEU A 316 7.92 -0.66 11.32
CA LEU A 316 7.25 -1.22 10.13
C LEU A 316 7.78 -2.63 9.81
N GLU A 317 9.07 -2.86 9.94
CA GLU A 317 9.71 -4.15 9.68
C GLU A 317 9.32 -5.24 10.67
N SER A 318 9.05 -4.89 11.92
CA SER A 318 8.66 -5.82 12.98
C SER A 318 7.31 -6.53 12.72
N ASN A 319 6.49 -6.02 11.80
CA ASN A 319 5.12 -6.48 11.53
C ASN A 319 4.17 -6.41 12.75
N ALA A 320 4.52 -5.62 13.77
CA ALA A 320 3.67 -5.45 14.96
C ALA A 320 2.43 -4.58 14.68
N GLN A 321 2.50 -3.70 13.69
CA GLN A 321 1.47 -2.72 13.37
C GLN A 321 0.14 -3.33 12.93
N VAL A 322 -0.94 -2.59 13.18
CA VAL A 322 -2.25 -2.75 12.55
C VAL A 322 -2.60 -1.41 11.88
N GLY A 323 -2.41 -1.32 10.58
CA GLY A 323 -2.60 -0.09 9.81
C GLY A 323 -1.30 0.53 9.29
N LYS A 324 -1.36 1.80 8.91
CA LYS A 324 -0.27 2.58 8.32
C LYS A 324 0.66 3.14 9.40
N VAL A 325 1.95 3.07 9.17
CA VAL A 325 2.96 3.80 9.94
C VAL A 325 3.21 5.13 9.24
N VAL A 326 3.20 6.21 10.00
CA VAL A 326 3.32 7.58 9.46
C VAL A 326 4.43 8.32 10.20
N ILE A 327 5.16 9.14 9.48
CA ILE A 327 6.12 10.11 10.03
C ILE A 327 5.52 11.50 9.90
N THR A 328 5.45 12.27 11.00
CA THR A 328 5.13 13.70 10.96
C THR A 328 6.38 14.51 10.72
N VAL A 329 6.29 15.47 9.81
CA VAL A 329 7.37 16.36 9.42
C VAL A 329 7.10 17.75 10.02
N PRO A 330 8.12 18.45 10.57
CA PRO A 330 7.97 19.76 11.23
C PRO A 330 7.39 20.85 10.34
#